data_a9f027b84acf801a13faa9d54272c1fa
#
_entry.id   a9f027b84acf801a13faa9d54272c1fa
#
_cell.length_a   1.000
_cell.length_b   1.000
_cell.length_c   1.000
_cell.angle_alpha   90.00
_cell.angle_beta   90.00
_cell.angle_gamma   90.00
#
_symmetry.space_group_name_H-M   'P 1'
#
loop_
_entity.id
_entity.type
_entity.pdbx_description
1 polymer ?
#
loop_
_entity_poly.entity_id
_entity_poly.type
_entity_poly.pdbx_seq_one_letter_code
_entity_poly.pdbx_strand_id
1 'polypeptide(L)'
;MFESLDYVYMPSRDVPGDMAYFADVLGGRLVFAIDGMGTRVAMIDLTDGPPRILLADHVDGDRPILVYRVADLDAARRDLRARGWDEGHGLEIPQGPVRSFSGPGGHRLAIYERSRPDVERSFEGRRDF
;
A
#
# COMPACT_ATOMS: atom_id res chain seq x y z
N MET A 1 10.32 6.88 -14.67
CA MET A 1 10.75 6.25 -13.40
C MET A 1 9.57 5.65 -12.64
N PHE A 2 8.60 6.44 -12.21
CA PHE A 2 7.38 5.90 -11.57
C PHE A 2 6.42 5.44 -12.67
N GLU A 3 5.95 4.19 -12.54
CA GLU A 3 5.09 3.59 -13.56
C GLU A 3 3.61 3.80 -13.28
N SER A 4 3.19 3.60 -12.04
CA SER A 4 1.79 3.72 -11.64
C SER A 4 1.66 3.91 -10.15
N LEU A 5 0.57 4.57 -9.73
CA LEU A 5 0.13 4.58 -8.34
C LEU A 5 -0.71 3.31 -8.13
N ASP A 6 -0.12 2.32 -7.46
CA ASP A 6 -0.75 1.01 -7.32
C ASP A 6 -1.56 0.87 -6.04
N TYR A 7 -1.10 1.46 -4.94
CA TYR A 7 -1.76 1.34 -3.64
C TYR A 7 -1.81 2.67 -2.90
N VAL A 8 -2.87 2.85 -2.13
CA VAL A 8 -2.96 3.88 -1.11
C VAL A 8 -3.18 3.17 0.22
N TYR A 9 -2.17 3.19 1.09
CA TYR A 9 -2.29 2.67 2.45
C TYR A 9 -2.91 3.74 3.33
N MET A 10 -4.03 3.42 3.95
CA MET A 10 -4.73 4.32 4.86
C MET A 10 -4.61 3.81 6.29
N PRO A 11 -4.04 4.60 7.21
CA PRO A 11 -4.07 4.26 8.62
C PRO A 11 -5.52 4.09 9.08
N SER A 12 -5.81 3.01 9.80
CA SER A 12 -7.15 2.73 10.29
C SER A 12 -7.08 2.28 11.75
N ARG A 13 -7.84 2.95 12.61
CA ARG A 13 -7.96 2.58 14.03
C ARG A 13 -9.04 1.52 14.24
N ASP A 14 -9.88 1.30 13.24
CA ASP A 14 -10.96 0.32 13.26
C ASP A 14 -11.12 -0.25 11.86
N VAL A 15 -10.27 -1.21 11.50
CA VAL A 15 -10.26 -1.79 10.15
C VAL A 15 -11.61 -2.42 9.80
N PRO A 16 -12.27 -3.22 10.66
CA PRO A 16 -13.59 -3.74 10.33
C PRO A 16 -14.63 -2.65 10.07
N GLY A 17 -14.66 -1.60 10.88
CA GLY A 17 -15.59 -0.48 10.71
C GLY A 17 -15.35 0.31 9.45
N ASP A 18 -14.09 0.66 9.16
CA ASP A 18 -13.73 1.36 7.93
C ASP A 18 -13.98 0.50 6.69
N MET A 19 -13.68 -0.79 6.77
CA MET A 19 -13.97 -1.74 5.70
C MET A 19 -15.46 -1.77 5.36
N ALA A 20 -16.31 -1.84 6.38
CA ALA A 20 -17.75 -1.83 6.18
C ALA A 20 -18.21 -0.51 5.54
N TYR A 21 -17.66 0.63 5.97
CA TYR A 21 -17.97 1.92 5.37
C TYR A 21 -17.61 1.96 3.88
N PHE A 22 -16.40 1.55 3.53
CA PHE A 22 -15.93 1.55 2.15
C PHE A 22 -16.75 0.61 1.26
N ALA A 23 -17.11 -0.56 1.76
CA ALA A 23 -17.88 -1.54 1.01
C ALA A 23 -19.37 -1.18 0.95
N ASP A 24 -20.00 -0.93 2.08
CA ASP A 24 -21.46 -0.83 2.18
C ASP A 24 -21.96 0.58 1.85
N VAL A 25 -21.22 1.62 2.23
CA VAL A 25 -21.63 3.02 2.01
C VAL A 25 -21.07 3.54 0.69
N LEU A 26 -19.76 3.33 0.44
CA LEU A 26 -19.13 3.84 -0.77
C LEU A 26 -19.27 2.91 -1.98
N GLY A 27 -19.78 1.70 -1.79
CA GLY A 27 -19.98 0.75 -2.88
C GLY A 27 -18.71 0.06 -3.38
N GLY A 28 -17.66 0.05 -2.55
CA GLY A 28 -16.40 -0.60 -2.89
C GLY A 28 -16.50 -2.12 -2.88
N ARG A 29 -15.58 -2.76 -3.60
CA ARG A 29 -15.46 -4.23 -3.62
C ARG A 29 -14.40 -4.67 -2.64
N LEU A 30 -14.78 -5.48 -1.65
CA LEU A 30 -13.82 -6.10 -0.74
C LEU A 30 -13.02 -7.19 -1.47
N VAL A 31 -11.70 -7.01 -1.55
CA VAL A 31 -10.80 -7.98 -2.16
C VAL A 31 -10.37 -9.03 -1.15
N PHE A 32 -9.91 -8.60 0.02
CA PHE A 32 -9.58 -9.49 1.14
C PHE A 32 -9.59 -8.73 2.47
N ALA A 33 -9.69 -9.48 3.56
CA ALA A 33 -9.57 -8.97 4.92
C ALA A 33 -8.75 -9.98 5.73
N ILE A 34 -7.54 -9.63 6.09
CA ILE A 34 -6.56 -10.53 6.71
C ILE A 34 -6.24 -10.06 8.13
N ASP A 35 -6.28 -11.00 9.07
CA ASP A 35 -5.81 -10.85 10.43
C ASP A 35 -4.60 -11.78 10.60
N GLY A 36 -3.43 -11.22 10.78
CA GLY A 36 -2.21 -12.01 10.92
C GLY A 36 -1.05 -11.19 11.47
N MET A 37 -0.18 -11.84 12.20
CA MET A 37 1.03 -11.23 12.80
C MET A 37 0.70 -10.00 13.68
N GLY A 38 -0.47 -10.01 14.33
CA GLY A 38 -0.90 -8.91 15.18
C GLY A 38 -1.44 -7.70 14.45
N THR A 39 -1.68 -7.79 13.15
CA THR A 39 -2.20 -6.68 12.34
C THR A 39 -3.44 -7.11 11.55
N ARG A 40 -4.30 -6.14 11.25
CA ARG A 40 -5.44 -6.33 10.35
C ARG A 40 -5.26 -5.44 9.12
N VAL A 41 -5.46 -6.04 7.96
CA VAL A 41 -5.38 -5.35 6.68
C VAL A 41 -6.56 -5.74 5.81
N ALA A 42 -7.24 -4.74 5.26
CA ALA A 42 -8.30 -4.98 4.27
C ALA A 42 -7.96 -4.27 2.97
N MET A 43 -8.13 -4.96 1.85
CA MET A 43 -7.95 -4.37 0.52
C MET A 43 -9.32 -4.17 -0.12
N ILE A 44 -9.55 -2.95 -0.62
CA ILE A 44 -10.81 -2.57 -1.23
C ILE A 44 -10.55 -1.85 -2.54
N ASP A 45 -11.32 -2.22 -3.56
CA ASP A 45 -11.35 -1.52 -4.84
C ASP A 45 -12.56 -0.60 -4.88
N LEU A 46 -12.31 0.70 -5.04
CA LEU A 46 -13.36 1.68 -5.33
C LEU A 46 -13.54 1.89 -6.83
N THR A 47 -12.52 1.56 -7.61
CA THR A 47 -12.51 1.71 -9.07
C THR A 47 -12.06 0.42 -9.73
N ASP A 48 -12.24 0.30 -11.05
CA ASP A 48 -11.85 -0.89 -11.80
C ASP A 48 -10.33 -1.04 -11.98
N GLY A 49 -9.59 0.05 -11.87
CA GLY A 49 -8.14 0.05 -12.00
C GLY A 49 -7.44 0.52 -10.73
N PRO A 50 -6.12 0.66 -10.75
CA PRO A 50 -5.37 1.22 -9.62
C PRO A 50 -5.76 2.70 -9.38
N PRO A 51 -5.51 3.22 -8.17
CA PRO A 51 -4.93 2.50 -7.03
C PRO A 51 -5.94 1.65 -6.27
N ARG A 52 -5.42 0.60 -5.62
CA ARG A 52 -6.20 -0.18 -4.64
C ARG A 52 -6.01 0.42 -3.25
N ILE A 53 -7.06 0.37 -2.45
CA ILE A 53 -7.05 0.92 -1.08
C ILE A 53 -6.68 -0.19 -0.11
N LEU A 54 -5.71 0.08 0.77
CA LEU A 54 -5.36 -0.80 1.87
C LEU A 54 -5.63 -0.09 3.20
N LEU A 55 -6.57 -0.61 3.96
CA LEU A 55 -6.86 -0.17 5.32
C LEU A 55 -6.03 -1.02 6.26
N ALA A 56 -5.19 -0.39 7.08
CA ALA A 56 -4.24 -1.13 7.92
C ALA A 56 -4.08 -0.49 9.29
N ASP A 57 -4.06 -1.31 10.34
CA ASP A 57 -3.95 -0.82 11.72
C ASP A 57 -2.50 -0.66 12.20
N HIS A 58 -1.51 -1.15 11.41
CA HIS A 58 -0.09 -1.03 11.74
C HIS A 58 0.58 0.22 11.12
N VAL A 59 -0.15 1.00 10.36
CA VAL A 59 0.36 2.24 9.75
C VAL A 59 0.14 3.39 10.70
N ASP A 60 1.23 4.03 11.14
CA ASP A 60 1.18 5.14 12.09
C ASP A 60 0.60 6.42 11.47
N GLY A 61 0.07 7.28 12.35
CA GLY A 61 -0.41 8.59 11.95
C GLY A 61 -1.80 8.56 11.32
N ASP A 62 -2.15 9.66 10.65
CA ASP A 62 -3.45 9.86 10.02
C ASP A 62 -3.37 10.13 8.51
N ARG A 63 -2.14 10.20 7.97
CA ARG A 63 -1.92 10.46 6.54
C ARG A 63 -1.75 9.16 5.78
N PRO A 64 -2.33 9.05 4.57
CA PRO A 64 -2.11 7.89 3.72
C PRO A 64 -0.67 7.85 3.18
N ILE A 65 -0.26 6.66 2.78
CA ILE A 65 1.00 6.44 2.04
C ILE A 65 0.65 6.12 0.60
N LEU A 66 1.18 6.90 -0.33
CA LEU A 66 1.01 6.67 -1.76
C LEU A 66 2.12 5.73 -2.24
N VAL A 67 1.75 4.56 -2.74
CA VAL A 67 2.70 3.52 -3.14
C VAL A 67 2.79 3.43 -4.65
N TYR A 68 3.91 3.86 -5.21
CA TYR A 68 4.18 3.87 -6.64
C TYR A 68 5.05 2.69 -7.05
N ARG A 69 4.70 2.08 -8.18
CA ARG A 69 5.51 1.03 -8.76
C ARG A 69 6.68 1.61 -9.56
N VAL A 70 7.84 0.95 -9.46
CA VAL A 70 9.00 1.17 -10.30
C VAL A 70 9.42 -0.17 -10.93
N ALA A 71 10.07 -0.13 -12.08
CA ALA A 71 10.49 -1.35 -12.76
C ALA A 71 11.63 -2.07 -12.03
N ASP A 72 12.57 -1.28 -11.50
CA ASP A 72 13.77 -1.77 -10.79
C ASP A 72 14.03 -0.85 -9.59
N LEU A 73 13.87 -1.39 -8.39
CA LEU A 73 13.98 -0.58 -7.18
C LEU A 73 15.41 -0.07 -6.96
N ASP A 74 16.41 -0.88 -7.25
CA ASP A 74 17.81 -0.45 -7.07
C ASP A 74 18.19 0.66 -8.05
N ALA A 75 17.74 0.56 -9.29
CA ALA A 75 17.94 1.61 -10.28
C ALA A 75 17.23 2.91 -9.90
N ALA A 76 15.97 2.81 -9.44
CA ALA A 76 15.22 3.96 -8.97
C ALA A 76 15.91 4.64 -7.78
N ARG A 77 16.41 3.86 -6.84
CA ARG A 77 17.14 4.38 -5.67
C ARG A 77 18.38 5.16 -6.09
N ARG A 78 19.16 4.61 -7.03
CA ARG A 78 20.36 5.31 -7.55
C ARG A 78 20.00 6.64 -8.21
N ASP A 79 18.98 6.64 -9.06
CA ASP A 79 18.53 7.85 -9.76
C ASP A 79 18.04 8.92 -8.79
N LEU A 80 17.25 8.52 -7.81
CA LEU A 80 16.68 9.44 -6.82
C LEU A 80 17.76 10.00 -5.89
N ARG A 81 18.73 9.18 -5.47
CA ARG A 81 19.87 9.65 -4.68
C ARG A 81 20.66 10.72 -5.39
N ALA A 82 20.88 10.54 -6.69
CA ALA A 82 21.59 11.52 -7.51
C ALA A 82 20.88 12.87 -7.55
N ARG A 83 19.57 12.90 -7.25
CA ARG A 83 18.74 14.11 -7.18
C ARG A 83 18.57 14.65 -5.76
N GLY A 84 19.25 14.08 -4.77
CA GLY A 84 19.17 14.53 -3.38
C GLY A 84 18.05 13.88 -2.55
N TRP A 85 17.52 12.74 -3.00
CA TRP A 85 16.48 12.01 -2.29
C TRP A 85 17.00 11.39 -1.00
N ASP A 86 16.23 11.55 0.08
CA ASP A 86 16.43 10.84 1.34
C ASP A 86 15.71 9.50 1.25
N GLU A 87 16.46 8.42 1.34
CA GLU A 87 15.96 7.07 1.08
C GLU A 87 14.89 6.55 2.03
N GLY A 88 14.74 7.14 3.23
CA GLY A 88 13.80 6.63 4.21
C GLY A 88 14.12 5.21 4.67
N HIS A 89 13.11 4.33 4.67
CA HIS A 89 13.21 2.97 5.21
C HIS A 89 12.88 1.91 4.15
N GLY A 90 13.69 0.83 4.14
CA GLY A 90 13.42 -0.35 3.34
C GLY A 90 12.63 -1.39 4.13
N LEU A 91 11.69 -2.06 3.47
CA LEU A 91 10.95 -3.19 4.02
C LEU A 91 10.44 -4.08 2.89
N GLU A 92 9.93 -5.24 3.27
CA GLU A 92 9.27 -6.16 2.34
C GLU A 92 7.77 -6.11 2.56
N ILE A 93 7.02 -6.01 1.47
CA ILE A 93 5.58 -6.28 1.46
C ILE A 93 5.35 -7.55 0.63
N PRO A 94 4.15 -8.17 0.70
CA PRO A 94 3.91 -9.38 -0.07
C PRO A 94 4.21 -9.25 -1.57
N GLN A 95 3.99 -8.08 -2.15
CA GLN A 95 4.19 -7.80 -3.57
C GLN A 95 5.67 -7.65 -3.98
N GLY A 96 6.55 -7.30 -3.03
CA GLY A 96 7.97 -7.12 -3.32
C GLY A 96 8.66 -6.17 -2.35
N PRO A 97 9.92 -5.82 -2.65
CA PRO A 97 10.67 -4.86 -1.83
C PRO A 97 10.14 -3.45 -2.01
N VAL A 98 10.15 -2.67 -0.92
CA VAL A 98 9.61 -1.30 -0.88
C VAL A 98 10.53 -0.36 -0.10
N ARG A 99 10.57 0.90 -0.51
CA ARG A 99 11.19 2.01 0.25
C ARG A 99 10.12 3.03 0.59
N SER A 100 9.95 3.30 1.87
CA SER A 100 9.01 4.31 2.38
C SER A 100 9.79 5.56 2.79
N PHE A 101 9.28 6.73 2.41
CA PHE A 101 9.95 8.01 2.66
C PHE A 101 8.94 9.14 2.81
N SER A 102 9.41 10.30 3.26
CA SER A 102 8.59 11.51 3.38
C SER A 102 9.19 12.63 2.56
N GLY A 103 8.33 13.41 1.92
CA GLY A 103 8.72 14.65 1.28
C GLY A 103 8.88 15.79 2.30
N PRO A 104 9.43 16.96 1.89
CA PRO A 104 9.67 18.08 2.79
C PRO A 104 8.41 18.61 3.48
N GLY A 105 7.26 18.51 2.83
CA GLY A 105 5.97 18.91 3.39
C GLY A 105 5.28 17.85 4.24
N GLY A 106 5.95 16.75 4.55
CA GLY A 106 5.39 15.66 5.35
C GLY A 106 4.53 14.69 4.55
N HIS A 107 4.52 14.77 3.22
CA HIS A 107 3.80 13.82 2.37
C HIS A 107 4.47 12.45 2.45
N ARG A 108 3.66 11.41 2.64
CA ARG A 108 4.14 10.04 2.78
C ARG A 108 4.04 9.32 1.45
N LEU A 109 5.17 8.81 0.97
CA LEU A 109 5.26 8.09 -0.29
C LEU A 109 6.03 6.78 -0.08
N ALA A 110 5.87 5.87 -1.02
CA ALA A 110 6.68 4.67 -1.11
C ALA A 110 6.87 4.31 -2.58
N ILE A 111 8.00 3.67 -2.87
CA ILE A 111 8.25 3.05 -4.17
C ILE A 111 8.51 1.57 -3.95
N TYR A 112 8.03 0.74 -4.85
CA TYR A 112 8.20 -0.71 -4.75
C TYR A 112 8.43 -1.35 -6.11
N GLU A 113 9.10 -2.49 -6.10
CA GLU A 113 9.25 -3.34 -7.28
C GLU A 113 8.30 -4.52 -7.14
N ARG A 114 7.49 -4.76 -8.17
CA ARG A 114 6.52 -5.86 -8.18
C ARG A 114 7.22 -7.16 -8.57
N SER A 115 7.95 -7.76 -7.63
CA SER A 115 8.70 -9.00 -7.86
C SER A 115 7.86 -10.26 -7.68
N ARG A 116 6.69 -10.15 -7.04
CA ARG A 116 5.75 -11.25 -6.80
C ARG A 116 4.35 -10.87 -7.32
N PRO A 117 4.15 -10.86 -8.65
CA PRO A 117 2.91 -10.32 -9.25
C PRO A 117 1.66 -11.12 -8.91
N ASP A 118 1.78 -12.41 -8.60
CA ASP A 118 0.63 -13.28 -8.36
C ASP A 118 0.27 -13.42 -6.88
N VAL A 119 0.97 -12.76 -5.97
CA VAL A 119 0.76 -12.91 -4.53
C VAL A 119 -0.66 -12.51 -4.09
N GLU A 120 -1.25 -11.49 -4.71
CA GLU A 120 -2.59 -11.01 -4.35
C GLU A 120 -3.66 -12.05 -4.64
N ARG A 121 -3.47 -12.91 -5.64
CA ARG A 121 -4.41 -13.99 -5.96
C ARG A 121 -4.57 -14.98 -4.81
N SER A 122 -3.51 -15.22 -4.04
CA SER A 122 -3.56 -16.12 -2.89
C SER A 122 -4.36 -15.54 -1.73
N PHE A 123 -4.56 -14.23 -1.69
CA PHE A 123 -5.34 -13.55 -0.66
C PHE A 123 -6.75 -13.20 -1.11
N GLU A 124 -7.00 -13.18 -2.44
CA GLU A 124 -8.28 -12.77 -2.99
C GLU A 124 -9.41 -13.66 -2.46
N GLY A 125 -10.45 -13.03 -1.94
CA GLY A 125 -11.60 -13.70 -1.34
C GLY A 125 -11.41 -14.15 0.11
N ARG A 126 -10.20 -14.07 0.65
CA ARG A 126 -9.96 -14.42 2.05
C ARG A 126 -10.56 -13.36 2.97
N ARG A 127 -11.29 -13.83 3.97
CA ARG A 127 -11.93 -12.94 4.93
C ARG A 127 -11.81 -13.49 6.34
N ASP A 128 -10.93 -12.86 7.13
CA ASP A 128 -10.67 -13.27 8.52
C ASP A 128 -11.55 -12.49 9.53
N PHE A 129 -12.15 -11.40 9.07
CA PHE A 129 -13.01 -10.60 9.95
C PHE A 129 -14.12 -9.84 9.22
#